data_02db5f08fcd404f6ac84c8856001d65b
#
_entry.id   02db5f08fcd404f6ac84c8856001d65b
#
_cell.length_a   1.000
_cell.length_b   1.000
_cell.length_c   1.000
_cell.angle_alpha   90.00
_cell.angle_beta   90.00
_cell.angle_gamma   90.00
#
_symmetry.space_group_name_H-M   'P 1'
#
loop_
_entity.id
_entity.type
_entity.pdbx_description
1 polymer ?
#
loop_
_entity_poly.entity_id
_entity_poly.type
_entity_poly.pdbx_seq_one_letter_code
_entity_poly.pdbx_strand_id
1 'polypeptide(L)'
;MMPAKAIDEQTYLRAGRELCDRLLGRYLPPVSSEPKSLHAALHYSVLAPGKRLRPLLALAAYEYCHGRTEGEDLPIHFAMAAIEMVHTYSLIHDDLPCMDDDDLRRGLPTCHKKFGEAIAVLAGDALHDIAFELMARTGRTEPVIELARAIGTQGMLGGQTADIEAEGRALDEPEIVEIHRRKTGALIRCAVRIGAILADAPADVLARLTVFGEKVGLAFQVIDDILDIDGDQKLLGKDVGSDSKNLKATYPGVVGMERARRTAQRLIDEAVAVFEEGDDNALELIALFIGQRQN
;
A
#
# COMPACT_ATOMS: atom_id res chain seq x y z
N MET A 1 -17.04 29.78 -16.67
CA MET A 1 -16.32 28.74 -15.95
C MET A 1 -17.31 27.58 -15.84
N MET A 2 -17.10 26.46 -16.55
CA MET A 2 -17.95 25.29 -16.39
C MET A 2 -17.63 24.70 -14.98
N PRO A 3 -18.63 24.24 -14.20
CA PRO A 3 -18.38 23.59 -12.94
C PRO A 3 -17.49 22.37 -13.21
N ALA A 4 -16.43 22.19 -12.42
CA ALA A 4 -15.62 20.98 -12.44
C ALA A 4 -16.58 19.80 -12.24
N LYS A 5 -16.54 18.84 -13.16
CA LYS A 5 -17.40 17.66 -13.10
C LYS A 5 -16.92 16.86 -11.88
N ALA A 6 -17.78 16.65 -10.90
CA ALA A 6 -17.46 15.85 -9.72
C ALA A 6 -16.77 14.54 -10.14
N ILE A 7 -15.67 14.20 -9.48
CA ILE A 7 -14.90 12.98 -9.78
C ILE A 7 -15.77 11.79 -9.33
N ASP A 8 -16.17 10.93 -10.28
CA ASP A 8 -16.88 9.70 -9.96
C ASP A 8 -15.90 8.67 -9.36
N GLU A 9 -16.12 8.29 -8.09
CA GLU A 9 -15.28 7.39 -7.33
C GLU A 9 -14.98 6.08 -8.07
N GLN A 10 -16.02 5.37 -8.50
CA GLN A 10 -15.85 4.06 -9.14
C GLN A 10 -15.09 4.16 -10.46
N THR A 11 -15.35 5.20 -11.22
CA THR A 11 -14.67 5.47 -12.50
C THR A 11 -13.19 5.80 -12.25
N TYR A 12 -12.88 6.64 -11.25
CA TYR A 12 -11.49 6.99 -10.91
C TYR A 12 -10.70 5.77 -10.43
N LEU A 13 -11.22 5.03 -9.47
CA LEU A 13 -10.57 3.85 -8.93
C LEU A 13 -10.34 2.77 -10.00
N ARG A 14 -11.30 2.56 -10.89
CA ARG A 14 -11.17 1.61 -12.00
C ARG A 14 -10.10 2.05 -13.00
N ALA A 15 -10.18 3.29 -13.49
CA ALA A 15 -9.23 3.80 -14.48
C ALA A 15 -7.79 3.82 -13.95
N GLY A 16 -7.60 4.25 -12.71
CA GLY A 16 -6.29 4.26 -12.06
C GLY A 16 -5.73 2.85 -11.84
N ARG A 17 -6.58 1.87 -11.47
CA ARG A 17 -6.17 0.47 -11.36
C ARG A 17 -5.74 -0.09 -12.72
N GLU A 18 -6.54 0.13 -13.76
CA GLU A 18 -6.21 -0.31 -15.12
C GLU A 18 -4.90 0.33 -15.63
N LEU A 19 -4.68 1.62 -15.32
CA LEU A 19 -3.40 2.28 -15.61
C LEU A 19 -2.26 1.59 -14.87
N CYS A 20 -2.38 1.36 -13.57
CA CYS A 20 -1.36 0.70 -12.77
C CYS A 20 -1.04 -0.70 -13.32
N ASP A 21 -2.03 -1.53 -13.62
CA ASP A 21 -1.85 -2.88 -14.16
C ASP A 21 -1.12 -2.85 -15.52
N ARG A 22 -1.43 -1.89 -16.40
CA ARG A 22 -0.68 -1.68 -17.65
C ARG A 22 0.78 -1.28 -17.42
N LEU A 23 1.04 -0.37 -16.48
CA LEU A 23 2.40 0.07 -16.14
C LEU A 23 3.21 -1.09 -15.55
N LEU A 24 2.64 -1.88 -14.66
CA LEU A 24 3.27 -3.06 -14.09
C LEU A 24 3.65 -4.07 -15.18
N GLY A 25 2.72 -4.39 -16.07
CA GLY A 25 3.01 -5.30 -17.21
C GLY A 25 4.08 -4.76 -18.16
N ARG A 26 4.16 -3.42 -18.34
CA ARG A 26 5.15 -2.76 -19.20
C ARG A 26 6.56 -2.77 -18.62
N TYR A 27 6.69 -2.60 -17.31
CA TYR A 27 7.99 -2.43 -16.66
C TYR A 27 8.59 -3.73 -16.11
N LEU A 28 7.82 -4.81 -16.06
CA LEU A 28 8.36 -6.12 -15.74
C LEU A 28 9.19 -6.67 -16.90
N PRO A 29 10.31 -7.39 -16.61
CA PRO A 29 11.06 -8.11 -17.62
C PRO A 29 10.17 -9.10 -18.39
N PRO A 30 10.37 -9.31 -19.70
CA PRO A 30 9.57 -10.27 -20.47
C PRO A 30 9.67 -11.69 -19.89
N VAL A 31 8.53 -12.38 -19.72
CA VAL A 31 8.49 -13.77 -19.23
C VAL A 31 9.33 -14.73 -20.10
N SER A 32 9.49 -14.41 -21.39
CA SER A 32 10.27 -15.21 -22.33
C SER A 32 11.78 -15.08 -22.17
N SER A 33 12.27 -14.05 -21.46
CA SER A 33 13.71 -13.85 -21.23
C SER A 33 14.21 -14.69 -20.05
N GLU A 34 15.50 -15.05 -20.07
CA GLU A 34 16.14 -15.72 -18.91
C GLU A 34 16.45 -14.71 -17.80
N PRO A 35 16.31 -15.17 -16.54
CA PRO A 35 15.88 -16.50 -16.07
C PRO A 35 14.33 -16.64 -16.01
N LYS A 36 13.78 -17.53 -16.84
CA LYS A 36 12.31 -17.67 -17.06
C LYS A 36 11.52 -17.93 -15.78
N SER A 37 12.04 -18.79 -14.88
CA SER A 37 11.36 -19.13 -13.64
C SER A 37 11.19 -17.90 -12.72
N LEU A 38 12.23 -17.06 -12.64
CA LEU A 38 12.19 -15.83 -11.88
C LEU A 38 11.17 -14.84 -12.49
N HIS A 39 11.26 -14.59 -13.80
CA HIS A 39 10.33 -13.67 -14.46
C HIS A 39 8.87 -14.17 -14.40
N ALA A 40 8.62 -15.47 -14.48
CA ALA A 40 7.29 -16.04 -14.27
C ALA A 40 6.77 -15.79 -12.85
N ALA A 41 7.62 -15.89 -11.83
CA ALA A 41 7.26 -15.59 -10.44
C ALA A 41 6.95 -14.11 -10.22
N LEU A 42 7.75 -13.19 -10.83
CA LEU A 42 7.48 -11.75 -10.80
C LEU A 42 6.10 -11.43 -11.38
N HIS A 43 5.83 -11.88 -12.62
CA HIS A 43 4.54 -11.64 -13.28
C HIS A 43 3.37 -12.23 -12.50
N TYR A 44 3.54 -13.46 -11.99
CA TYR A 44 2.50 -14.11 -11.19
C TYR A 44 2.10 -13.31 -9.97
N SER A 45 3.07 -12.80 -9.22
CA SER A 45 2.83 -12.10 -7.97
C SER A 45 2.36 -10.66 -8.19
N VAL A 46 3.00 -9.92 -9.11
CA VAL A 46 2.70 -8.51 -9.37
C VAL A 46 1.34 -8.34 -10.05
N LEU A 47 1.02 -9.19 -11.05
CA LEU A 47 -0.23 -9.09 -11.81
C LEU A 47 -1.41 -9.82 -11.16
N ALA A 48 -1.22 -10.41 -9.97
CA ALA A 48 -2.32 -10.94 -9.18
C ALA A 48 -3.36 -9.83 -8.89
N PRO A 49 -4.66 -10.16 -8.82
CA PRO A 49 -5.71 -9.19 -8.57
C PRO A 49 -5.45 -8.35 -7.32
N GLY A 50 -5.68 -7.03 -7.38
CA GLY A 50 -5.44 -6.13 -6.25
C GLY A 50 -6.15 -4.78 -6.41
N LYS A 51 -6.33 -4.06 -5.29
CA LYS A 51 -6.98 -2.74 -5.29
C LYS A 51 -6.06 -1.60 -5.76
N ARG A 52 -4.75 -1.83 -5.80
CA ARG A 52 -3.73 -0.85 -6.22
C ARG A 52 -3.81 0.48 -5.47
N LEU A 53 -4.21 0.46 -4.20
CA LEU A 53 -4.49 1.69 -3.43
C LEU A 53 -3.26 2.59 -3.27
N ARG A 54 -2.07 2.01 -3.04
CA ARG A 54 -0.84 2.79 -2.86
C ARG A 54 -0.44 3.55 -4.13
N PRO A 55 -0.36 2.93 -5.32
CA PRO A 55 -0.17 3.66 -6.58
C PRO A 55 -1.25 4.71 -6.85
N LEU A 56 -2.51 4.41 -6.53
CA LEU A 56 -3.63 5.35 -6.68
C LEU A 56 -3.48 6.57 -5.78
N LEU A 57 -3.05 6.40 -4.54
CA LEU A 57 -2.75 7.51 -3.63
C LEU A 57 -1.61 8.39 -4.15
N ALA A 58 -0.57 7.78 -4.75
CA ALA A 58 0.52 8.53 -5.35
C ALA A 58 0.04 9.34 -6.57
N LEU A 59 -0.77 8.73 -7.45
CA LEU A 59 -1.36 9.41 -8.60
C LEU A 59 -2.28 10.55 -8.15
N ALA A 60 -3.18 10.31 -7.20
CA ALA A 60 -4.11 11.31 -6.70
C ALA A 60 -3.39 12.51 -6.05
N ALA A 61 -2.31 12.26 -5.30
CA ALA A 61 -1.49 13.33 -4.72
C ALA A 61 -0.75 14.15 -5.80
N TYR A 62 -0.27 13.48 -6.85
CA TYR A 62 0.34 14.14 -8.00
C TYR A 62 -0.67 15.03 -8.73
N GLU A 63 -1.86 14.49 -9.04
CA GLU A 63 -2.94 15.22 -9.73
C GLU A 63 -3.49 16.38 -8.89
N TYR A 64 -3.56 16.22 -7.56
CA TYR A 64 -3.97 17.29 -6.65
C TYR A 64 -3.04 18.51 -6.72
N CYS A 65 -1.72 18.27 -6.84
CA CYS A 65 -0.72 19.34 -6.85
C CYS A 65 -0.44 19.91 -8.26
N HIS A 66 -0.52 19.10 -9.30
CA HIS A 66 -0.07 19.44 -10.66
C HIS A 66 -1.22 19.56 -11.66
N GLY A 67 -2.42 19.06 -11.29
CA GLY A 67 -3.52 18.88 -12.22
C GLY A 67 -3.36 17.59 -13.04
N ARG A 68 -4.42 17.23 -13.76
CA ARG A 68 -4.39 16.04 -14.63
C ARG A 68 -3.41 16.24 -15.76
N THR A 69 -2.52 15.28 -15.95
CA THR A 69 -1.55 15.28 -17.04
C THR A 69 -1.79 14.10 -17.96
N GLU A 70 -1.83 14.38 -19.26
CA GLU A 70 -1.86 13.38 -20.32
C GLU A 70 -0.42 13.11 -20.77
N GLY A 71 -0.05 11.87 -20.99
CA GLY A 71 1.27 11.49 -21.49
C GLY A 71 1.67 10.06 -21.12
N GLU A 72 2.62 9.53 -21.88
CA GLU A 72 3.27 8.26 -21.56
C GLU A 72 4.59 8.52 -20.81
N ASP A 73 4.98 7.58 -19.93
CA ASP A 73 6.25 7.61 -19.21
C ASP A 73 6.49 8.87 -18.35
N LEU A 74 5.41 9.40 -17.74
CA LEU A 74 5.55 10.46 -16.76
C LEU A 74 6.30 9.97 -15.52
N PRO A 75 7.02 10.84 -14.78
CA PRO A 75 7.71 10.44 -13.54
C PRO A 75 6.81 9.71 -12.55
N ILE A 76 5.55 10.13 -12.44
CA ILE A 76 4.55 9.48 -11.57
C ILE A 76 4.25 8.03 -11.99
N HIS A 77 4.33 7.67 -13.28
CA HIS A 77 4.09 6.31 -13.77
C HIS A 77 5.17 5.33 -13.29
N PHE A 78 6.45 5.76 -13.29
CA PHE A 78 7.53 4.97 -12.71
C PHE A 78 7.34 4.78 -11.21
N ALA A 79 6.96 5.85 -10.50
CA ALA A 79 6.72 5.80 -9.06
C ALA A 79 5.53 4.89 -8.69
N MET A 80 4.42 4.94 -9.44
CA MET A 80 3.28 4.05 -9.24
C MET A 80 3.67 2.57 -9.33
N ALA A 81 4.42 2.21 -10.37
CA ALA A 81 4.88 0.83 -10.55
C ALA A 81 5.88 0.42 -9.46
N ALA A 82 6.83 1.29 -9.13
CA ALA A 82 7.81 1.05 -8.07
C ALA A 82 7.15 0.80 -6.71
N ILE A 83 6.18 1.62 -6.32
CA ILE A 83 5.46 1.50 -5.05
C ILE A 83 4.69 0.17 -4.98
N GLU A 84 4.02 -0.24 -6.06
CA GLU A 84 3.30 -1.52 -6.07
C GLU A 84 4.24 -2.73 -6.10
N MET A 85 5.39 -2.63 -6.78
CA MET A 85 6.42 -3.68 -6.76
C MET A 85 7.02 -3.83 -5.36
N VAL A 86 7.28 -2.72 -4.66
CA VAL A 86 7.69 -2.72 -3.26
C VAL A 86 6.64 -3.39 -2.38
N HIS A 87 5.38 -3.04 -2.54
CA HIS A 87 4.31 -3.70 -1.79
C HIS A 87 4.22 -5.20 -2.12
N THR A 88 4.41 -5.58 -3.37
CA THR A 88 4.34 -6.98 -3.77
C THR A 88 5.50 -7.81 -3.22
N TYR A 89 6.73 -7.27 -3.23
CA TYR A 89 7.85 -8.00 -2.64
C TYR A 89 7.63 -8.26 -1.14
N SER A 90 7.12 -7.27 -0.42
CA SER A 90 6.85 -7.46 1.02
C SER A 90 5.84 -8.59 1.25
N LEU A 91 4.79 -8.67 0.43
CA LEU A 91 3.82 -9.77 0.52
C LEU A 91 4.43 -11.14 0.18
N ILE A 92 5.32 -11.20 -0.84
CA ILE A 92 6.01 -12.46 -1.20
C ILE A 92 6.86 -12.95 -0.02
N HIS A 93 7.59 -12.05 0.63
CA HIS A 93 8.45 -12.40 1.76
C HIS A 93 7.64 -12.69 3.03
N ASP A 94 6.57 -11.94 3.30
CA ASP A 94 5.67 -12.21 4.43
C ASP A 94 5.02 -13.60 4.32
N ASP A 95 4.68 -14.06 3.11
CA ASP A 95 4.06 -15.37 2.88
C ASP A 95 5.02 -16.57 3.12
N LEU A 96 6.34 -16.37 3.23
CA LEU A 96 7.32 -17.45 3.36
C LEU A 96 7.13 -18.28 4.65
N PRO A 97 7.52 -19.58 4.65
CA PRO A 97 7.40 -20.44 5.83
C PRO A 97 8.15 -19.95 7.08
N CYS A 98 9.17 -19.11 6.92
CA CYS A 98 9.90 -18.48 8.03
C CYS A 98 9.26 -17.17 8.52
N MET A 99 8.14 -16.78 7.95
CA MET A 99 7.37 -15.58 8.24
C MET A 99 5.93 -15.98 8.62
N ASP A 100 4.93 -15.60 7.83
CA ASP A 100 3.51 -15.89 8.13
C ASP A 100 3.07 -17.30 7.72
N ASP A 101 3.84 -18.00 6.86
CA ASP A 101 3.57 -19.35 6.29
C ASP A 101 2.16 -19.45 5.67
N ASP A 102 1.80 -18.44 4.88
CA ASP A 102 0.49 -18.38 4.22
C ASP A 102 0.47 -19.25 2.94
N ASP A 103 -0.57 -20.08 2.80
CA ASP A 103 -0.78 -20.90 1.61
C ASP A 103 -1.41 -20.13 0.45
N LEU A 104 -2.27 -19.16 0.76
CA LEU A 104 -3.08 -18.40 -0.19
C LEU A 104 -2.90 -16.90 -0.01
N ARG A 105 -2.78 -16.18 -1.13
CA ARG A 105 -2.78 -14.71 -1.21
C ARG A 105 -3.70 -14.24 -2.34
N ARG A 106 -4.69 -13.41 -2.03
CA ARG A 106 -5.67 -12.92 -3.01
C ARG A 106 -6.43 -14.06 -3.74
N GLY A 107 -6.67 -15.17 -3.03
CA GLY A 107 -7.34 -16.36 -3.58
C GLY A 107 -6.47 -17.26 -4.48
N LEU A 108 -5.19 -16.97 -4.60
CA LEU A 108 -4.21 -17.74 -5.38
C LEU A 108 -3.17 -18.35 -4.44
N PRO A 109 -2.55 -19.51 -4.79
CA PRO A 109 -1.39 -20.02 -4.07
C PRO A 109 -0.30 -18.95 -3.95
N THR A 110 0.35 -18.87 -2.79
CA THR A 110 1.46 -17.94 -2.57
C THR A 110 2.65 -18.25 -3.48
N CYS A 111 3.57 -17.29 -3.64
CA CYS A 111 4.71 -17.43 -4.56
C CYS A 111 5.55 -18.66 -4.21
N HIS A 112 5.83 -18.87 -2.92
CA HIS A 112 6.65 -20.00 -2.47
C HIS A 112 5.96 -21.36 -2.67
N LYS A 113 4.63 -21.42 -2.54
CA LYS A 113 3.87 -22.68 -2.83
C LYS A 113 3.90 -23.03 -4.31
N LYS A 114 3.93 -22.03 -5.20
CA LYS A 114 3.89 -22.24 -6.64
C LYS A 114 5.26 -22.44 -7.27
N PHE A 115 6.28 -21.70 -6.83
CA PHE A 115 7.59 -21.65 -7.46
C PHE A 115 8.72 -22.17 -6.57
N GLY A 116 8.43 -22.50 -5.30
CA GLY A 116 9.41 -22.88 -4.28
C GLY A 116 10.00 -21.68 -3.56
N GLU A 117 10.48 -21.91 -2.32
CA GLU A 117 10.97 -20.89 -1.41
C GLU A 117 12.13 -20.06 -1.99
N ALA A 118 13.12 -20.72 -2.58
CA ALA A 118 14.30 -20.03 -3.14
C ALA A 118 13.91 -19.05 -4.26
N ILE A 119 12.96 -19.44 -5.15
CA ILE A 119 12.48 -18.52 -6.21
C ILE A 119 11.63 -17.42 -5.61
N ALA A 120 10.86 -17.67 -4.54
CA ALA A 120 10.08 -16.63 -3.89
C ALA A 120 10.99 -15.57 -3.22
N VAL A 121 12.05 -15.97 -2.52
CA VAL A 121 13.04 -15.03 -1.98
C VAL A 121 13.65 -14.18 -3.10
N LEU A 122 14.15 -14.81 -4.17
CA LEU A 122 14.77 -14.09 -5.29
C LEU A 122 13.76 -13.22 -6.05
N ALA A 123 12.48 -13.61 -6.10
CA ALA A 123 11.44 -12.79 -6.72
C ALA A 123 11.17 -11.51 -5.90
N GLY A 124 11.15 -11.62 -4.59
CA GLY A 124 11.04 -10.44 -3.72
C GLY A 124 12.24 -9.50 -3.89
N ASP A 125 13.47 -10.04 -3.86
CA ASP A 125 14.70 -9.24 -4.09
C ASP A 125 14.69 -8.55 -5.45
N ALA A 126 14.33 -9.28 -6.52
CA ALA A 126 14.29 -8.71 -7.86
C ALA A 126 13.23 -7.60 -7.99
N LEU A 127 12.05 -7.74 -7.37
CA LEU A 127 11.03 -6.68 -7.36
C LEU A 127 11.53 -5.44 -6.60
N HIS A 128 12.24 -5.63 -5.49
CA HIS A 128 12.85 -4.55 -4.74
C HIS A 128 13.85 -3.78 -5.63
N ASP A 129 14.74 -4.48 -6.34
CA ASP A 129 15.74 -3.85 -7.21
C ASP A 129 15.10 -3.13 -8.39
N ILE A 130 14.13 -3.75 -9.07
CA ILE A 130 13.37 -3.14 -10.17
C ILE A 130 12.64 -1.88 -9.67
N ALA A 131 12.07 -1.91 -8.46
CA ALA A 131 11.39 -0.74 -7.90
C ALA A 131 12.34 0.45 -7.69
N PHE A 132 13.57 0.21 -7.22
CA PHE A 132 14.58 1.26 -7.10
C PHE A 132 15.07 1.78 -8.46
N GLU A 133 15.23 0.89 -9.44
CA GLU A 133 15.53 1.31 -10.82
C GLU A 133 14.43 2.23 -11.36
N LEU A 134 13.16 1.84 -11.24
CA LEU A 134 12.03 2.65 -11.69
C LEU A 134 11.96 3.98 -10.93
N MET A 135 12.18 3.98 -9.61
CA MET A 135 12.18 5.21 -8.84
C MET A 135 13.32 6.15 -9.27
N ALA A 136 14.50 5.62 -9.60
CA ALA A 136 15.60 6.41 -10.16
C ALA A 136 15.26 7.00 -11.55
N ARG A 137 14.45 6.30 -12.36
CA ARG A 137 13.98 6.77 -13.67
C ARG A 137 13.02 7.97 -13.59
N THR A 138 12.52 8.32 -12.41
CA THR A 138 11.82 9.61 -12.20
C THR A 138 12.72 10.82 -12.44
N GLY A 139 14.04 10.63 -12.51
CA GLY A 139 15.04 11.68 -12.71
C GLY A 139 15.31 12.53 -11.45
N ARG A 140 14.79 12.13 -10.29
CA ARG A 140 14.91 12.85 -9.02
C ARG A 140 15.43 11.95 -7.90
N THR A 141 16.25 12.50 -7.02
CA THR A 141 16.82 11.78 -5.88
C THR A 141 15.85 11.70 -4.70
N GLU A 142 15.01 12.71 -4.50
CA GLU A 142 14.12 12.84 -3.37
C GLU A 142 13.11 11.66 -3.27
N PRO A 143 12.41 11.23 -4.34
CA PRO A 143 11.52 10.07 -4.32
C PRO A 143 12.26 8.77 -3.96
N VAL A 144 13.50 8.61 -4.43
CA VAL A 144 14.33 7.42 -4.11
C VAL A 144 14.64 7.37 -2.61
N ILE A 145 15.05 8.52 -2.03
CA ILE A 145 15.33 8.62 -0.59
C ILE A 145 14.04 8.41 0.23
N GLU A 146 12.92 9.00 -0.21
CA GLU A 146 11.62 8.86 0.45
C GLU A 146 11.20 7.39 0.51
N LEU A 147 11.29 6.66 -0.63
CA LEU A 147 10.98 5.24 -0.70
C LEU A 147 11.91 4.42 0.21
N ALA A 148 13.24 4.64 0.12
CA ALA A 148 14.22 3.92 0.93
C ALA A 148 13.97 4.06 2.43
N ARG A 149 13.63 5.26 2.90
CA ARG A 149 13.29 5.52 4.31
C ARG A 149 11.99 4.84 4.73
N ALA A 150 10.97 4.89 3.86
CA ALA A 150 9.67 4.31 4.15
C ALA A 150 9.70 2.78 4.27
N ILE A 151 10.56 2.10 3.51
CA ILE A 151 10.66 0.64 3.56
C ILE A 151 11.78 0.13 4.46
N GLY A 152 12.70 1.01 4.86
CA GLY A 152 13.90 0.65 5.63
C GLY A 152 13.62 0.30 7.10
N THR A 153 14.71 0.30 7.89
CA THR A 153 14.72 -0.10 9.31
C THR A 153 13.88 0.77 10.23
N GLN A 154 13.58 2.02 9.85
CA GLN A 154 12.69 2.92 10.58
C GLN A 154 11.27 2.97 10.00
N GLY A 155 11.03 2.27 8.89
CA GLY A 155 9.76 2.14 8.20
C GLY A 155 9.25 0.69 8.22
N MET A 156 8.85 0.19 7.04
CA MET A 156 8.16 -1.09 6.87
C MET A 156 8.95 -2.28 7.45
N LEU A 157 10.26 -2.41 7.17
CA LEU A 157 11.06 -3.50 7.71
C LEU A 157 11.19 -3.42 9.25
N GLY A 158 11.37 -2.20 9.80
CA GLY A 158 11.38 -2.01 11.25
C GLY A 158 10.03 -2.32 11.90
N GLY A 159 8.92 -1.99 11.21
CA GLY A 159 7.57 -2.36 11.64
C GLY A 159 7.32 -3.86 11.60
N GLN A 160 7.77 -4.55 10.55
CA GLN A 160 7.70 -6.01 10.43
C GLN A 160 8.51 -6.71 11.53
N THR A 161 9.72 -6.21 11.81
CA THR A 161 10.56 -6.74 12.91
C THR A 161 9.84 -6.59 14.25
N ALA A 162 9.28 -5.40 14.53
CA ALA A 162 8.56 -5.16 15.77
C ALA A 162 7.29 -6.02 15.89
N ASP A 163 6.61 -6.30 14.77
CA ASP A 163 5.44 -7.20 14.72
C ASP A 163 5.82 -8.62 15.10
N ILE A 164 6.90 -9.17 14.54
CA ILE A 164 7.43 -10.50 14.88
C ILE A 164 7.87 -10.56 16.36
N GLU A 165 8.60 -9.55 16.85
CA GLU A 165 9.06 -9.50 18.25
C GLU A 165 7.91 -9.33 19.24
N ALA A 166 6.73 -8.91 18.78
CA ALA A 166 5.52 -8.74 19.57
C ALA A 166 4.66 -10.01 19.65
N GLU A 167 4.94 -11.06 18.87
CA GLU A 167 4.17 -12.30 18.88
C GLU A 167 4.11 -12.92 20.29
N GLY A 168 2.89 -13.29 20.71
CA GLY A 168 2.65 -13.85 22.03
C GLY A 168 2.76 -12.88 23.20
N ARG A 169 2.98 -11.58 22.95
CA ARG A 169 3.03 -10.53 23.99
C ARG A 169 1.69 -9.79 24.08
N ALA A 170 1.36 -9.35 25.29
CA ALA A 170 0.29 -8.37 25.47
C ALA A 170 0.85 -6.97 25.15
N LEU A 171 0.29 -6.32 24.13
CA LEU A 171 0.65 -4.97 23.75
C LEU A 171 -0.31 -3.95 24.37
N ASP A 172 0.19 -2.72 24.58
CA ASP A 172 -0.66 -1.57 24.81
C ASP A 172 -1.01 -0.84 23.50
N GLU A 173 -1.93 0.15 23.57
CA GLU A 173 -2.36 0.88 22.38
C GLU A 173 -1.23 1.68 21.70
N PRO A 174 -0.33 2.39 22.39
CA PRO A 174 0.83 3.03 21.78
C PRO A 174 1.73 2.06 21.02
N GLU A 175 2.00 0.87 21.55
CA GLU A 175 2.86 -0.14 20.92
C GLU A 175 2.27 -0.65 19.60
N ILE A 176 0.99 -1.05 19.59
CA ILE A 176 0.35 -1.54 18.36
C ILE A 176 0.18 -0.44 17.32
N VAL A 177 -0.12 0.79 17.73
CA VAL A 177 -0.18 1.95 16.82
C VAL A 177 1.17 2.20 16.16
N GLU A 178 2.28 2.07 16.89
CA GLU A 178 3.61 2.27 16.31
C GLU A 178 3.98 1.16 15.32
N ILE A 179 3.64 -0.10 15.60
CA ILE A 179 3.80 -1.21 14.64
C ILE A 179 3.02 -0.91 13.36
N HIS A 180 1.74 -0.55 13.47
CA HIS A 180 0.88 -0.22 12.33
C HIS A 180 1.40 0.96 11.50
N ARG A 181 1.87 2.02 12.16
CA ARG A 181 2.46 3.19 11.48
C ARG A 181 3.68 2.83 10.66
N ARG A 182 4.55 1.96 11.17
CA ARG A 182 5.76 1.54 10.47
C ARG A 182 5.47 0.49 9.41
N LYS A 183 4.86 -0.63 9.79
CA LYS A 183 4.65 -1.78 8.90
C LYS A 183 3.80 -1.43 7.68
N THR A 184 2.68 -0.74 7.89
CA THR A 184 1.70 -0.41 6.85
C THR A 184 1.67 1.08 6.51
N GLY A 185 1.62 1.93 7.53
CA GLY A 185 1.44 3.37 7.38
C GLY A 185 2.59 4.05 6.65
N ALA A 186 3.83 3.61 6.85
CA ALA A 186 5.00 4.24 6.25
C ALA A 186 4.97 4.24 4.71
N LEU A 187 4.59 3.11 4.09
CA LEU A 187 4.52 3.02 2.63
C LEU A 187 3.29 3.76 2.06
N ILE A 188 2.18 3.82 2.79
CA ILE A 188 0.99 4.61 2.40
C ILE A 188 1.33 6.10 2.44
N ARG A 189 1.91 6.59 3.52
CA ARG A 189 2.39 7.96 3.64
C ARG A 189 3.40 8.31 2.55
N CYS A 190 4.35 7.41 2.30
CA CYS A 190 5.37 7.55 1.26
C CYS A 190 4.74 7.71 -0.13
N ALA A 191 3.72 6.91 -0.46
CA ALA A 191 3.03 6.99 -1.75
C ALA A 191 2.44 8.40 -1.98
N VAL A 192 1.71 8.93 -1.00
CA VAL A 192 1.15 10.28 -1.04
C VAL A 192 2.26 11.34 -1.19
N ARG A 193 3.32 11.23 -0.39
CA ARG A 193 4.45 12.18 -0.43
C ARG A 193 5.20 12.15 -1.75
N ILE A 194 5.45 10.97 -2.32
CA ILE A 194 6.13 10.83 -3.62
C ILE A 194 5.29 11.50 -4.72
N GLY A 195 3.97 11.32 -4.74
CA GLY A 195 3.10 12.03 -5.68
C GLY A 195 3.26 13.55 -5.58
N ALA A 196 3.18 14.09 -4.37
CA ALA A 196 3.35 15.52 -4.12
C ALA A 196 4.76 16.03 -4.47
N ILE A 197 5.82 15.28 -4.14
CA ILE A 197 7.21 15.62 -4.45
C ILE A 197 7.41 15.69 -5.97
N LEU A 198 6.90 14.71 -6.72
CA LEU A 198 7.02 14.67 -8.17
C LEU A 198 6.23 15.79 -8.87
N ALA A 199 5.23 16.33 -8.22
CA ALA A 199 4.44 17.47 -8.66
C ALA A 199 5.01 18.83 -8.20
N ASP A 200 6.20 18.86 -7.59
CA ASP A 200 6.83 20.08 -7.03
C ASP A 200 5.93 20.84 -6.03
N ALA A 201 5.19 20.09 -5.21
CA ALA A 201 4.26 20.65 -4.23
C ALA A 201 4.95 21.63 -3.28
N PRO A 202 4.34 22.78 -2.96
CA PRO A 202 4.81 23.68 -1.91
C PRO A 202 4.97 22.97 -0.55
N ALA A 203 5.87 23.46 0.30
CA ALA A 203 6.21 22.79 1.56
C ALA A 203 5.01 22.63 2.51
N ASP A 204 4.10 23.59 2.53
CA ASP A 204 2.87 23.55 3.32
C ASP A 204 1.88 22.52 2.79
N VAL A 205 1.74 22.38 1.47
CA VAL A 205 0.93 21.35 0.81
C VAL A 205 1.52 19.97 1.10
N LEU A 206 2.85 19.80 0.94
CA LEU A 206 3.53 18.54 1.27
C LEU A 206 3.34 18.17 2.75
N ALA A 207 3.37 19.14 3.66
CA ALA A 207 3.13 18.91 5.08
C ALA A 207 1.68 18.43 5.34
N ARG A 208 0.68 19.09 4.74
CA ARG A 208 -0.74 18.66 4.84
C ARG A 208 -0.95 17.26 4.28
N LEU A 209 -0.43 16.97 3.10
CA LEU A 209 -0.51 15.65 2.48
C LEU A 209 0.24 14.57 3.27
N THR A 210 1.29 14.94 4.01
CA THR A 210 1.97 14.02 4.95
C THR A 210 1.02 13.61 6.08
N VAL A 211 0.32 14.58 6.71
CA VAL A 211 -0.69 14.30 7.75
C VAL A 211 -1.81 13.41 7.19
N PHE A 212 -2.31 13.71 5.99
CA PHE A 212 -3.29 12.87 5.30
C PHE A 212 -2.80 11.42 5.19
N GLY A 213 -1.60 11.21 4.65
CA GLY A 213 -1.03 9.87 4.46
C GLY A 213 -0.82 9.09 5.76
N GLU A 214 -0.46 9.80 6.86
CA GLU A 214 -0.34 9.19 8.20
C GLU A 214 -1.69 8.72 8.73
N LYS A 215 -2.74 9.54 8.60
CA LYS A 215 -4.08 9.20 9.06
C LYS A 215 -4.68 8.05 8.26
N VAL A 216 -4.63 8.12 6.93
CA VAL A 216 -5.11 7.07 6.04
C VAL A 216 -4.35 5.76 6.26
N GLY A 217 -3.02 5.83 6.45
CA GLY A 217 -2.19 4.64 6.67
C GLY A 217 -2.55 3.90 7.96
N LEU A 218 -2.76 4.64 9.05
CA LEU A 218 -3.20 4.05 10.33
C LEU A 218 -4.64 3.54 10.24
N ALA A 219 -5.56 4.31 9.65
CA ALA A 219 -6.95 3.89 9.45
C ALA A 219 -7.02 2.59 8.64
N PHE A 220 -6.23 2.49 7.58
CA PHE A 220 -6.18 1.30 6.72
C PHE A 220 -5.87 0.03 7.53
N GLN A 221 -4.85 0.07 8.41
CA GLN A 221 -4.47 -1.10 9.19
C GLN A 221 -5.52 -1.41 10.29
N VAL A 222 -6.05 -0.40 10.97
CA VAL A 222 -7.12 -0.60 11.95
C VAL A 222 -8.35 -1.26 11.30
N ILE A 223 -8.69 -0.85 10.08
CA ILE A 223 -9.80 -1.44 9.31
C ILE A 223 -9.48 -2.87 8.87
N ASP A 224 -8.25 -3.13 8.43
CA ASP A 224 -7.83 -4.50 8.07
C ASP A 224 -7.91 -5.45 9.28
N ASP A 225 -7.52 -5.02 10.48
CA ASP A 225 -7.64 -5.80 11.73
C ASP A 225 -9.12 -6.05 12.11
N ILE A 226 -10.00 -5.05 11.91
CA ILE A 226 -11.43 -5.22 12.11
C ILE A 226 -12.00 -6.28 11.17
N LEU A 227 -11.61 -6.21 9.89
CA LEU A 227 -12.08 -7.15 8.87
C LEU A 227 -11.54 -8.57 9.06
N ASP A 228 -10.34 -8.73 9.64
CA ASP A 228 -9.80 -10.06 9.94
C ASP A 228 -10.63 -10.77 11.03
N ILE A 229 -11.26 -10.02 11.94
CA ILE A 229 -12.10 -10.57 12.99
C ILE A 229 -13.56 -10.76 12.52
N ASP A 230 -14.15 -9.76 11.85
CA ASP A 230 -15.58 -9.71 11.48
C ASP A 230 -15.84 -10.05 10.01
N GLY A 231 -14.80 -10.19 9.19
CA GLY A 231 -14.92 -10.33 7.74
C GLY A 231 -15.42 -11.71 7.29
N ASP A 232 -16.13 -11.75 6.15
CA ASP A 232 -16.45 -13.00 5.45
C ASP A 232 -15.21 -13.46 4.66
N GLN A 233 -14.75 -14.68 4.91
CA GLN A 233 -13.59 -15.31 4.27
C GLN A 233 -13.62 -15.21 2.74
N LYS A 234 -14.80 -15.27 2.12
CA LYS A 234 -14.97 -15.15 0.67
C LYS A 234 -14.67 -13.76 0.10
N LEU A 235 -14.78 -12.71 0.93
CA LEU A 235 -14.54 -11.33 0.52
C LEU A 235 -13.09 -10.90 0.72
N LEU A 236 -12.37 -11.51 1.66
CA LEU A 236 -10.98 -11.15 2.01
C LEU A 236 -9.92 -11.81 1.12
N GLY A 237 -10.22 -12.97 0.53
CA GLY A 237 -9.29 -13.70 -0.34
C GLY A 237 -8.04 -14.25 0.38
N LYS A 238 -8.03 -14.23 1.72
CA LYS A 238 -7.07 -14.86 2.62
C LYS A 238 -7.84 -15.64 3.71
N ASP A 239 -7.16 -16.49 4.46
CA ASP A 239 -7.75 -17.18 5.60
C ASP A 239 -8.14 -16.15 6.68
N VAL A 240 -9.42 -16.16 7.10
CA VAL A 240 -9.90 -15.34 8.24
C VAL A 240 -9.31 -15.90 9.52
N GLY A 241 -8.85 -15.00 10.41
CA GLY A 241 -8.23 -15.39 11.67
C GLY A 241 -6.78 -15.85 11.51
N SER A 242 -6.07 -15.49 10.44
CA SER A 242 -4.64 -15.76 10.29
C SER A 242 -3.84 -15.11 11.41
N ASP A 243 -4.20 -13.90 11.83
CA ASP A 243 -3.57 -13.21 12.96
C ASP A 243 -3.76 -13.97 14.30
N SER A 244 -4.92 -14.58 14.50
CA SER A 244 -5.17 -15.42 15.67
C SER A 244 -4.34 -16.72 15.67
N LYS A 245 -4.09 -17.32 14.49
CA LYS A 245 -3.22 -18.50 14.36
C LYS A 245 -1.77 -18.16 14.68
N ASN A 246 -1.32 -16.98 14.29
CA ASN A 246 0.06 -16.51 14.46
C ASN A 246 0.27 -15.76 15.78
N LEU A 247 -0.71 -15.77 16.72
CA LEU A 247 -0.65 -15.07 18.00
C LEU A 247 -0.34 -13.56 17.87
N LYS A 248 -0.70 -12.96 16.73
CA LYS A 248 -0.50 -11.52 16.48
C LYS A 248 -1.50 -10.69 17.27
N ALA A 249 -1.02 -9.59 17.82
CA ALA A 249 -1.89 -8.59 18.44
C ALA A 249 -2.63 -7.83 17.34
N THR A 250 -3.96 -7.64 17.50
CA THR A 250 -4.78 -6.80 16.62
C THR A 250 -5.25 -5.56 17.36
N TYR A 251 -5.48 -4.46 16.66
CA TYR A 251 -5.97 -3.23 17.28
C TYR A 251 -7.30 -3.43 18.02
N PRO A 252 -8.33 -4.14 17.46
CA PRO A 252 -9.53 -4.48 18.21
C PRO A 252 -9.27 -5.38 19.43
N GLY A 253 -8.28 -6.26 19.37
CA GLY A 253 -7.89 -7.10 20.51
C GLY A 253 -7.35 -6.29 21.69
N VAL A 254 -6.64 -5.19 21.41
CA VAL A 254 -6.07 -4.31 22.43
C VAL A 254 -7.10 -3.33 23.02
N VAL A 255 -7.94 -2.70 22.18
CA VAL A 255 -8.81 -1.59 22.61
C VAL A 255 -10.30 -1.95 22.65
N GLY A 256 -10.67 -3.09 22.13
CA GLY A 256 -12.06 -3.53 21.92
C GLY A 256 -12.64 -3.04 20.58
N MET A 257 -13.54 -3.84 19.99
CA MET A 257 -14.10 -3.63 18.64
C MET A 257 -14.76 -2.26 18.46
N GLU A 258 -15.61 -1.86 19.40
CA GLU A 258 -16.32 -0.57 19.36
C GLU A 258 -15.37 0.63 19.32
N ARG A 259 -14.28 0.57 20.09
CA ARG A 259 -13.27 1.64 20.08
C ARG A 259 -12.47 1.61 18.79
N ALA A 260 -12.15 0.43 18.25
CA ALA A 260 -11.46 0.27 16.98
C ALA A 260 -12.27 0.91 15.84
N ARG A 261 -13.58 0.63 15.73
CA ARG A 261 -14.46 1.24 14.72
C ARG A 261 -14.52 2.76 14.84
N ARG A 262 -14.69 3.29 16.06
CA ARG A 262 -14.68 4.75 16.27
C ARG A 262 -13.33 5.37 15.92
N THR A 263 -12.22 4.70 16.22
CA THR A 263 -10.88 5.18 15.87
C THR A 263 -10.67 5.20 14.36
N ALA A 264 -11.08 4.14 13.64
CA ALA A 264 -11.01 4.09 12.19
C ALA A 264 -11.79 5.25 11.54
N GLN A 265 -13.03 5.46 11.96
CA GLN A 265 -13.86 6.56 11.43
C GLN A 265 -13.22 7.92 11.72
N ARG A 266 -12.81 8.18 12.97
CA ARG A 266 -12.16 9.43 13.35
C ARG A 266 -10.90 9.71 12.52
N LEU A 267 -10.08 8.69 12.24
CA LEU A 267 -8.87 8.83 11.42
C LEU A 267 -9.19 9.20 9.97
N ILE A 268 -10.26 8.64 9.40
CA ILE A 268 -10.75 9.01 8.06
C ILE A 268 -11.25 10.45 8.07
N ASP A 269 -12.08 10.84 9.05
CA ASP A 269 -12.59 12.20 9.17
C ASP A 269 -11.45 13.22 9.31
N GLU A 270 -10.44 12.92 10.15
CA GLU A 270 -9.23 13.73 10.31
C GLU A 270 -8.39 13.80 9.03
N ALA A 271 -8.36 12.73 8.22
CA ALA A 271 -7.66 12.74 6.94
C ALA A 271 -8.38 13.64 5.93
N VAL A 272 -9.69 13.54 5.83
CA VAL A 272 -10.49 14.37 4.92
C VAL A 272 -10.44 15.85 5.33
N ALA A 273 -10.41 16.14 6.62
CA ALA A 273 -10.36 17.51 7.15
C ALA A 273 -9.08 18.29 6.80
N VAL A 274 -8.06 17.66 6.19
CA VAL A 274 -6.88 18.41 5.71
C VAL A 274 -7.15 19.18 4.41
N PHE A 275 -8.25 18.89 3.72
CA PHE A 275 -8.69 19.56 2.49
C PHE A 275 -9.69 20.67 2.80
N GLU A 276 -9.79 21.65 1.91
CA GLU A 276 -10.80 22.70 2.04
C GLU A 276 -12.18 22.18 1.62
N GLU A 277 -13.23 22.68 2.25
CA GLU A 277 -14.60 22.31 1.94
C GLU A 277 -14.94 22.63 0.47
N GLY A 278 -15.33 21.64 -0.29
CA GLY A 278 -15.62 21.78 -1.73
C GLY A 278 -14.43 21.54 -2.66
N ASP A 279 -13.29 21.14 -2.12
CA ASP A 279 -12.12 20.68 -2.87
C ASP A 279 -12.43 19.30 -3.47
N ASP A 280 -12.87 19.24 -4.72
CA ASP A 280 -13.18 17.98 -5.43
C ASP A 280 -11.86 17.27 -5.81
N ASN A 281 -11.35 16.41 -4.90
CA ASN A 281 -10.07 15.73 -5.07
C ASN A 281 -10.17 14.22 -4.88
N ALA A 282 -9.34 13.48 -5.62
CA ALA A 282 -9.35 12.03 -5.61
C ALA A 282 -8.78 11.41 -4.31
N LEU A 283 -7.98 12.16 -3.53
CA LEU A 283 -7.45 11.70 -2.24
C LEU A 283 -8.58 11.51 -1.23
N GLU A 284 -9.51 12.48 -1.16
CA GLU A 284 -10.70 12.36 -0.32
C GLU A 284 -11.54 11.13 -0.68
N LEU A 285 -11.81 10.94 -1.99
CA LEU A 285 -12.55 9.78 -2.47
C LEU A 285 -11.88 8.46 -2.05
N ILE A 286 -10.55 8.35 -2.18
CA ILE A 286 -9.82 7.15 -1.77
C ILE A 286 -9.89 6.94 -0.26
N ALA A 287 -9.79 8.00 0.55
CA ALA A 287 -9.91 7.91 2.00
C ALA A 287 -11.30 7.40 2.42
N LEU A 288 -12.38 7.97 1.84
CA LEU A 288 -13.76 7.54 2.09
C LEU A 288 -13.98 6.09 1.64
N PHE A 289 -13.47 5.69 0.47
CA PHE A 289 -13.52 4.30 -0.01
C PHE A 289 -12.83 3.33 0.99
N ILE A 290 -11.69 3.72 1.56
CA ILE A 290 -11.02 2.93 2.60
C ILE A 290 -11.92 2.81 3.85
N GLY A 291 -12.54 3.91 4.29
CA GLY A 291 -13.44 3.94 5.44
C GLY A 291 -14.70 3.06 5.29
N GLN A 292 -15.26 2.98 4.08
CA GLN A 292 -16.45 2.18 3.78
C GLN A 292 -16.23 0.67 3.90
N ARG A 293 -14.98 0.19 3.88
CA ARG A 293 -14.65 -1.24 3.99
C ARG A 293 -15.03 -1.89 5.32
N GLN A 294 -15.30 -1.12 6.36
CA GLN A 294 -15.68 -1.61 7.69
C GLN A 294 -17.19 -1.88 7.88
N ASN A 295 -18.02 -1.62 6.84
CA ASN A 295 -19.48 -1.80 6.84
C ASN A 295 -19.90 -2.95 5.93
#